data_3043a1c6dd752ea60d121bd55ded5a65
#
_entry.id   3043a1c6dd752ea60d121bd55ded5a65
#
_cell.length_a   1.000
_cell.length_b   1.000
_cell.length_c   1.000
_cell.angle_alpha   90.00
_cell.angle_beta   90.00
_cell.angle_gamma   90.00
#
_symmetry.space_group_name_H-M   'P 1'
#
loop_
_entity.id
_entity.type
_entity.pdbx_description
1 polymer ?
#
loop_
_entity_poly.entity_id
_entity_poly.type
_entity_poly.pdbx_seq_one_letter_code
_entity_poly.pdbx_strand_id
1 'polypeptide(L)'
;MKYQILTYNQISPHGLHRFPGARFTVGKAVDHPDAIVLRSHDLRSTPIPPSVKAIGRAGSGTNNIPVADMSKRGVPVFNAPGANANAVKELVFAALLIAARNVVPALRYVTSLDSGAADLEQRVEEGKKSFAGVELPGKTLGIIGLGAIGSLVADTAIKLGMKVTGFDPEITVDAAWRLPSSVRRAHSIEELLKQSDFVTLHVPLVPVTRHLIDQERLSAMKAGASLLNFARDSIVEEQAVIAALRNHRLKYYLCDFPSAALLREPGVAALPHLGASTEEAEENCAIMVVDQVRDFLENGVIANAVNFPNVDMSRESPFRVAIANANVPNMVGQISTAMAKAGLNIHNMVNKSRGEMAYTLVDVDSPIRPAVVESISAIDGVLSVRAIPLEQSG
;
A
#
# COMPACT_ATOMS: atom_id res chain seq x y z
N MET A 1 -24.95 -17.78 -13.68
CA MET A 1 -23.93 -17.24 -14.67
C MET A 1 -22.62 -17.07 -13.90
N LYS A 2 -21.46 -17.48 -14.45
CA LYS A 2 -20.16 -17.34 -13.78
C LYS A 2 -19.59 -15.94 -14.02
N TYR A 3 -19.04 -15.34 -12.98
CA TYR A 3 -18.25 -14.11 -13.11
C TYR A 3 -16.96 -14.37 -13.92
N GLN A 4 -16.62 -13.46 -14.79
CA GLN A 4 -15.46 -13.53 -15.68
C GLN A 4 -14.33 -12.63 -15.15
N ILE A 5 -13.19 -13.21 -14.82
CA ILE A 5 -12.04 -12.49 -14.26
C ILE A 5 -10.90 -12.48 -15.28
N LEU A 6 -10.53 -11.30 -15.75
CA LEU A 6 -9.36 -11.08 -16.59
C LEU A 6 -8.12 -10.85 -15.71
N THR A 7 -7.04 -11.58 -15.99
CA THR A 7 -5.78 -11.40 -15.24
C THR A 7 -4.66 -10.90 -16.12
N TYR A 8 -3.91 -9.90 -15.66
CA TYR A 8 -2.66 -9.44 -16.25
C TYR A 8 -1.48 -9.76 -15.34
N ASN A 9 -0.33 -10.03 -15.94
CA ASN A 9 0.89 -10.51 -15.30
C ASN A 9 0.73 -11.91 -14.66
N GLN A 10 1.73 -12.30 -13.88
CA GLN A 10 1.62 -13.48 -13.03
C GLN A 10 1.01 -13.05 -11.69
N ILE A 11 -0.14 -13.59 -11.38
CA ILE A 11 -0.76 -13.47 -10.05
C ILE A 11 -0.60 -14.84 -9.37
N SER A 12 -0.26 -14.83 -8.09
CA SER A 12 -0.05 -16.07 -7.32
C SER A 12 -1.26 -17.02 -7.47
N PRO A 13 -1.04 -18.29 -7.83
CA PRO A 13 -2.11 -19.29 -7.90
C PRO A 13 -2.88 -19.44 -6.58
N HIS A 14 -2.20 -19.29 -5.43
CA HIS A 14 -2.82 -19.33 -4.11
C HIS A 14 -3.90 -18.25 -3.95
N GLY A 15 -3.64 -17.06 -4.46
CA GLY A 15 -4.66 -16.01 -4.52
C GLY A 15 -5.79 -16.36 -5.50
N LEU A 16 -5.47 -16.77 -6.73
CA LEU A 16 -6.48 -17.06 -7.76
C LEU A 16 -7.41 -18.22 -7.41
N HIS A 17 -6.91 -19.23 -6.68
CA HIS A 17 -7.73 -20.35 -6.22
C HIS A 17 -8.84 -19.94 -5.23
N ARG A 18 -8.79 -18.73 -4.69
CA ARG A 18 -9.84 -18.18 -3.83
C ARG A 18 -11.08 -17.71 -4.60
N PHE A 19 -11.01 -17.67 -5.93
CA PHE A 19 -12.19 -17.61 -6.79
C PHE A 19 -12.75 -19.02 -6.99
N PRO A 20 -13.91 -19.37 -6.38
CA PRO A 20 -14.49 -20.71 -6.54
C PRO A 20 -14.85 -20.98 -8.00
N GLY A 21 -14.32 -22.06 -8.58
CA GLY A 21 -14.53 -22.43 -10.00
C GLY A 21 -15.99 -22.68 -10.37
N ALA A 22 -16.86 -22.93 -9.38
CA ALA A 22 -18.31 -23.02 -9.61
C ALA A 22 -18.92 -21.67 -10.05
N ARG A 23 -18.39 -20.56 -9.51
CA ARG A 23 -18.94 -19.19 -9.69
C ARG A 23 -18.06 -18.26 -10.48
N PHE A 24 -16.78 -18.59 -10.69
CA PHE A 24 -15.82 -17.76 -11.36
C PHE A 24 -15.09 -18.51 -12.48
N THR A 25 -14.79 -17.79 -13.56
CA THR A 25 -13.86 -18.21 -14.60
C THR A 25 -12.73 -17.21 -14.63
N VAL A 26 -11.49 -17.68 -14.49
CA VAL A 26 -10.29 -16.83 -14.45
C VAL A 26 -9.46 -17.11 -15.71
N GLY A 27 -9.08 -16.07 -16.44
CA GLY A 27 -8.31 -16.22 -17.67
C GLY A 27 -7.48 -15.00 -18.04
N LYS A 28 -6.53 -15.20 -18.97
CA LYS A 28 -5.70 -14.13 -19.56
C LYS A 28 -6.32 -13.52 -20.82
N ALA A 29 -7.36 -14.15 -21.35
CA ALA A 29 -8.14 -13.69 -22.51
C ALA A 29 -9.61 -13.91 -22.16
N VAL A 30 -10.34 -12.82 -21.95
CA VAL A 30 -11.76 -12.80 -21.57
C VAL A 30 -12.41 -11.61 -22.27
N ASP A 31 -13.44 -11.87 -23.08
CA ASP A 31 -14.06 -10.83 -23.92
C ASP A 31 -14.88 -9.82 -23.12
N HIS A 32 -15.61 -10.27 -22.11
CA HIS A 32 -16.48 -9.45 -21.26
C HIS A 32 -16.17 -9.66 -19.77
N PRO A 33 -15.01 -9.19 -19.27
CA PRO A 33 -14.63 -9.39 -17.88
C PRO A 33 -15.53 -8.60 -16.94
N ASP A 34 -15.95 -9.27 -15.86
CA ASP A 34 -16.59 -8.60 -14.70
C ASP A 34 -15.60 -7.87 -13.83
N ALA A 35 -14.36 -8.38 -13.74
CA ALA A 35 -13.28 -7.72 -13.04
C ALA A 35 -11.92 -7.99 -13.67
N ILE A 36 -10.98 -7.08 -13.38
CA ILE A 36 -9.57 -7.22 -13.77
C ILE A 36 -8.74 -7.38 -12.51
N VAL A 37 -7.85 -8.40 -12.46
CA VAL A 37 -6.84 -8.57 -11.43
C VAL A 37 -5.46 -8.45 -12.06
N LEU A 38 -4.62 -7.55 -11.51
CA LEU A 38 -3.30 -7.26 -12.07
C LEU A 38 -2.26 -6.95 -10.98
N ARG A 39 -0.99 -6.87 -11.36
CA ARG A 39 0.09 -6.40 -10.51
C ARG A 39 0.77 -5.16 -11.09
N SER A 40 1.65 -5.31 -12.07
CA SER A 40 2.47 -4.24 -12.65
C SER A 40 2.02 -3.79 -14.04
N HIS A 41 1.05 -4.46 -14.67
CA HIS A 41 0.53 -4.08 -15.98
C HIS A 41 -0.03 -2.65 -15.98
N ASP A 42 0.26 -1.86 -17.01
CA ASP A 42 -0.19 -0.47 -17.11
C ASP A 42 -1.56 -0.38 -17.79
N LEU A 43 -2.61 -0.18 -16.99
CA LEU A 43 -3.98 0.01 -17.50
C LEU A 43 -4.26 1.43 -18.02
N ARG A 44 -3.34 2.39 -17.86
CA ARG A 44 -3.52 3.74 -18.41
C ARG A 44 -3.44 3.77 -19.93
N SER A 45 -2.69 2.82 -20.50
CA SER A 45 -2.54 2.63 -21.95
C SER A 45 -3.35 1.45 -22.53
N THR A 46 -4.11 0.73 -21.68
CA THR A 46 -4.89 -0.45 -22.06
C THR A 46 -6.38 -0.13 -22.00
N PRO A 47 -7.17 -0.36 -23.07
CA PRO A 47 -8.61 -0.17 -23.01
C PRO A 47 -9.26 -1.05 -21.96
N ILE A 48 -10.07 -0.45 -21.07
CA ILE A 48 -10.80 -1.16 -20.04
C ILE A 48 -12.25 -1.37 -20.49
N PRO A 49 -12.68 -2.64 -20.73
CA PRO A 49 -14.03 -2.94 -21.20
C PRO A 49 -15.14 -2.33 -20.34
N PRO A 50 -16.27 -1.92 -20.92
CA PRO A 50 -17.41 -1.38 -20.18
C PRO A 50 -18.01 -2.38 -19.18
N SER A 51 -17.86 -3.69 -19.42
CA SER A 51 -18.34 -4.76 -18.55
C SER A 51 -17.65 -4.83 -17.20
N VAL A 52 -16.45 -4.22 -17.06
CA VAL A 52 -15.65 -4.24 -15.82
C VAL A 52 -16.37 -3.49 -14.70
N LYS A 53 -16.62 -4.20 -13.61
CA LYS A 53 -17.27 -3.73 -12.39
C LYS A 53 -16.29 -3.46 -11.24
N ALA A 54 -15.09 -4.06 -11.29
CA ALA A 54 -14.05 -3.91 -10.29
C ALA A 54 -12.65 -4.09 -10.89
N ILE A 55 -11.66 -3.42 -10.31
CA ILE A 55 -10.25 -3.65 -10.61
C ILE A 55 -9.52 -3.96 -9.30
N GLY A 56 -8.77 -5.06 -9.27
CA GLY A 56 -7.94 -5.45 -8.14
C GLY A 56 -6.45 -5.43 -8.49
N ARG A 57 -5.65 -4.66 -7.75
CA ARG A 57 -4.21 -4.64 -7.91
C ARG A 57 -3.52 -5.39 -6.76
N ALA A 58 -2.84 -6.50 -7.08
CA ALA A 58 -2.03 -7.27 -6.13
C ALA A 58 -0.77 -6.48 -5.72
N GLY A 59 -0.94 -5.55 -4.80
CA GLY A 59 0.09 -4.65 -4.27
C GLY A 59 -0.52 -3.37 -3.70
N SER A 60 0.26 -2.57 -2.98
CA SER A 60 -0.23 -1.38 -2.26
C SER A 60 -0.41 -0.12 -3.15
N GLY A 61 0.43 0.10 -4.14
CA GLY A 61 0.33 1.26 -5.04
C GLY A 61 -0.72 1.06 -6.13
N THR A 62 -1.19 2.15 -6.78
CA THR A 62 -2.18 2.09 -7.88
C THR A 62 -1.84 3.05 -9.02
N ASN A 63 -0.59 3.46 -9.11
CA ASN A 63 -0.09 4.42 -10.10
C ASN A 63 -0.13 3.93 -11.56
N ASN A 64 -0.34 2.64 -11.77
CA ASN A 64 -0.51 2.00 -13.08
C ASN A 64 -2.00 1.83 -13.49
N ILE A 65 -2.94 2.40 -12.72
CA ILE A 65 -4.39 2.31 -12.97
C ILE A 65 -4.97 3.72 -13.14
N PRO A 66 -5.85 3.97 -14.12
CA PRO A 66 -6.53 5.26 -14.30
C PRO A 66 -7.66 5.42 -13.28
N VAL A 67 -7.31 5.61 -11.99
CA VAL A 67 -8.24 5.60 -10.85
C VAL A 67 -9.34 6.66 -11.01
N ALA A 68 -9.02 7.86 -11.51
CA ALA A 68 -10.00 8.93 -11.69
C ALA A 68 -11.09 8.57 -12.71
N ASP A 69 -10.71 7.89 -13.81
CA ASP A 69 -11.68 7.47 -14.82
C ASP A 69 -12.54 6.31 -14.31
N MET A 70 -11.96 5.41 -13.51
CA MET A 70 -12.72 4.34 -12.87
C MET A 70 -13.73 4.89 -11.86
N SER A 71 -13.37 5.94 -11.13
CA SER A 71 -14.30 6.63 -10.23
C SER A 71 -15.52 7.18 -10.96
N LYS A 72 -15.33 7.85 -12.10
CA LYS A 72 -16.42 8.36 -12.95
C LYS A 72 -17.33 7.25 -13.51
N ARG A 73 -16.80 6.04 -13.67
CA ARG A 73 -17.57 4.87 -14.11
C ARG A 73 -18.25 4.10 -12.97
N GLY A 74 -18.08 4.53 -11.71
CA GLY A 74 -18.60 3.79 -10.56
C GLY A 74 -17.89 2.46 -10.33
N VAL A 75 -16.63 2.33 -10.77
CA VAL A 75 -15.82 1.10 -10.66
C VAL A 75 -14.82 1.24 -9.51
N PRO A 76 -14.94 0.46 -8.42
CA PRO A 76 -13.95 0.48 -7.36
C PRO A 76 -12.63 -0.14 -7.80
N VAL A 77 -11.54 0.50 -7.34
CA VAL A 77 -10.16 0.04 -7.54
C VAL A 77 -9.63 -0.42 -6.19
N PHE A 78 -9.47 -1.72 -6.03
CA PHE A 78 -8.93 -2.36 -4.84
C PHE A 78 -7.42 -2.47 -4.90
N ASN A 79 -6.78 -2.37 -3.74
CA ASN A 79 -5.36 -2.66 -3.58
C ASN A 79 -5.14 -3.54 -2.33
N ALA A 80 -3.89 -3.92 -2.07
CA ALA A 80 -3.52 -4.77 -0.94
C ALA A 80 -2.67 -4.01 0.09
N PRO A 81 -3.25 -3.04 0.85
CA PRO A 81 -2.49 -2.29 1.82
C PRO A 81 -2.04 -3.18 2.99
N GLY A 82 -0.75 -3.13 3.31
CA GLY A 82 -0.19 -3.89 4.42
C GLY A 82 0.08 -5.37 4.16
N ALA A 83 -0.39 -5.95 3.05
CA ALA A 83 -0.15 -7.36 2.73
C ALA A 83 1.35 -7.70 2.54
N ASN A 84 2.15 -6.73 2.14
CA ASN A 84 3.60 -6.81 1.99
C ASN A 84 4.38 -6.21 3.18
N ALA A 85 3.71 -5.89 4.28
CA ALA A 85 4.35 -5.13 5.36
C ALA A 85 5.52 -5.88 6.01
N ASN A 86 5.41 -7.20 6.14
CA ASN A 86 6.49 -8.01 6.70
C ASN A 86 7.74 -8.00 5.81
N ALA A 87 7.59 -8.15 4.49
CA ALA A 87 8.72 -8.12 3.56
C ALA A 87 9.46 -6.78 3.60
N VAL A 88 8.71 -5.66 3.59
CA VAL A 88 9.32 -4.33 3.72
C VAL A 88 10.03 -4.17 5.06
N LYS A 89 9.42 -4.62 6.17
CA LYS A 89 10.06 -4.61 7.51
C LYS A 89 11.40 -5.34 7.48
N GLU A 90 11.46 -6.52 6.90
CA GLU A 90 12.71 -7.31 6.83
C GLU A 90 13.78 -6.59 6.03
N LEU A 91 13.42 -5.99 4.90
CA LEU A 91 14.35 -5.21 4.09
C LEU A 91 14.86 -3.96 4.83
N VAL A 92 14.01 -3.29 5.62
CA VAL A 92 14.41 -2.17 6.50
C VAL A 92 15.48 -2.64 7.49
N PHE A 93 15.30 -3.79 8.13
CA PHE A 93 16.30 -4.31 9.07
C PHE A 93 17.59 -4.77 8.39
N ALA A 94 17.50 -5.39 7.21
CA ALA A 94 18.67 -5.70 6.40
C ALA A 94 19.48 -4.42 6.10
N ALA A 95 18.81 -3.36 5.64
CA ALA A 95 19.43 -2.07 5.36
C ALA A 95 20.02 -1.42 6.62
N LEU A 96 19.30 -1.48 7.74
CA LEU A 96 19.74 -0.93 9.02
C LEU A 96 21.02 -1.61 9.52
N LEU A 97 21.10 -2.94 9.42
CA LEU A 97 22.29 -3.71 9.77
C LEU A 97 23.44 -3.43 8.79
N ILE A 98 23.16 -3.29 7.50
CA ILE A 98 24.16 -2.91 6.48
C ILE A 98 24.77 -1.55 6.83
N ALA A 99 23.96 -0.56 7.20
CA ALA A 99 24.43 0.76 7.59
C ALA A 99 25.21 0.74 8.91
N ALA A 100 24.67 0.06 9.93
CA ALA A 100 25.29 -0.03 11.25
C ALA A 100 26.68 -0.69 11.21
N ARG A 101 26.86 -1.71 10.37
CA ARG A 101 28.06 -2.51 10.30
C ARG A 101 29.01 -2.17 9.14
N ASN A 102 28.73 -1.09 8.38
CA ASN A 102 29.55 -0.66 7.23
C ASN A 102 29.74 -1.77 6.17
N VAL A 103 28.71 -2.61 5.94
CA VAL A 103 28.83 -3.83 5.13
C VAL A 103 29.17 -3.53 3.67
N VAL A 104 28.52 -2.51 3.06
CA VAL A 104 28.75 -2.18 1.63
C VAL A 104 30.19 -1.76 1.35
N PRO A 105 30.80 -0.81 2.08
CA PRO A 105 32.20 -0.47 1.85
C PRO A 105 33.15 -1.64 2.17
N ALA A 106 32.84 -2.47 3.18
CA ALA A 106 33.65 -3.66 3.50
C ALA A 106 33.61 -4.70 2.37
N LEU A 107 32.44 -4.95 1.77
CA LEU A 107 32.31 -5.85 0.61
C LEU A 107 33.08 -5.31 -0.60
N ARG A 108 32.96 -4.01 -0.89
CA ARG A 108 33.71 -3.36 -1.99
C ARG A 108 35.22 -3.50 -1.78
N TYR A 109 35.70 -3.30 -0.57
CA TYR A 109 37.11 -3.47 -0.23
C TYR A 109 37.58 -4.91 -0.51
N VAL A 110 36.90 -5.92 0.04
CA VAL A 110 37.32 -7.32 -0.15
C VAL A 110 37.28 -7.72 -1.62
N THR A 111 36.26 -7.30 -2.37
CA THR A 111 36.16 -7.60 -3.82
C THR A 111 37.19 -6.86 -4.67
N SER A 112 37.84 -5.80 -4.14
CA SER A 112 38.92 -5.09 -4.83
C SER A 112 40.32 -5.68 -4.59
N LEU A 113 40.45 -6.61 -3.65
CA LEU A 113 41.72 -7.28 -3.35
C LEU A 113 42.08 -8.27 -4.46
N ASP A 114 43.36 -8.38 -4.75
CA ASP A 114 43.86 -9.42 -5.64
C ASP A 114 43.84 -10.78 -4.91
N SER A 115 43.00 -11.68 -5.40
CA SER A 115 42.86 -13.03 -4.83
C SER A 115 44.10 -13.90 -4.94
N GLY A 116 45.04 -13.54 -5.81
CA GLY A 116 46.34 -14.23 -6.00
C GLY A 116 47.48 -13.64 -5.18
N ALA A 117 47.25 -12.54 -4.43
CA ALA A 117 48.29 -11.88 -3.67
C ALA A 117 48.77 -12.76 -2.48
N ALA A 118 50.08 -12.93 -2.33
CA ALA A 118 50.67 -13.71 -1.23
C ALA A 118 50.42 -13.09 0.17
N ASP A 119 50.08 -11.80 0.23
CA ASP A 119 49.80 -11.03 1.44
C ASP A 119 48.30 -10.76 1.66
N LEU A 120 47.42 -11.54 1.01
CA LEU A 120 45.94 -11.32 1.06
C LEU A 120 45.42 -11.29 2.49
N GLU A 121 45.80 -12.25 3.32
CA GLU A 121 45.33 -12.33 4.73
C GLU A 121 45.77 -11.09 5.52
N GLN A 122 47.00 -10.63 5.33
CA GLN A 122 47.51 -9.41 5.99
C GLN A 122 46.70 -8.19 5.56
N ARG A 123 46.43 -8.02 4.27
CA ARG A 123 45.65 -6.90 3.74
C ARG A 123 44.21 -6.91 4.31
N VAL A 124 43.59 -8.10 4.42
CA VAL A 124 42.24 -8.24 5.02
C VAL A 124 42.26 -7.78 6.48
N GLU A 125 43.25 -8.26 7.27
CA GLU A 125 43.39 -7.92 8.69
C GLU A 125 43.68 -6.41 8.92
N GLU A 126 44.50 -5.81 8.09
CA GLU A 126 44.83 -4.40 8.16
C GLU A 126 43.63 -3.54 7.77
N GLY A 127 42.89 -3.93 6.70
CA GLY A 127 41.76 -3.19 6.17
C GLY A 127 40.55 -3.20 7.08
N LYS A 128 40.32 -4.30 7.85
CA LYS A 128 39.14 -4.47 8.69
C LYS A 128 38.90 -3.31 9.70
N LYS A 129 39.98 -2.68 10.16
CA LYS A 129 39.93 -1.57 11.11
C LYS A 129 39.16 -0.37 10.58
N SER A 130 39.15 -0.17 9.24
CA SER A 130 38.45 0.94 8.57
C SER A 130 36.93 0.73 8.52
N PHE A 131 36.45 -0.49 8.81
CA PHE A 131 35.03 -0.85 8.69
C PHE A 131 34.37 -1.08 10.05
N ALA A 132 35.00 -0.71 11.16
CA ALA A 132 34.38 -0.82 12.48
C ALA A 132 33.04 -0.09 12.50
N GLY A 133 31.97 -0.84 12.83
CA GLY A 133 30.60 -0.32 12.90
C GLY A 133 30.12 -0.11 14.33
N VAL A 134 28.80 -0.03 14.46
CA VAL A 134 28.13 0.09 15.77
C VAL A 134 27.10 -1.02 15.93
N GLU A 135 26.77 -1.34 17.16
CA GLU A 135 25.65 -2.24 17.50
C GLU A 135 24.36 -1.46 17.63
N LEU A 136 23.23 -2.13 17.40
CA LEU A 136 21.89 -1.53 17.45
C LEU A 136 21.37 -1.28 18.88
N PRO A 137 21.62 -2.14 19.89
CA PRO A 137 21.13 -1.93 21.24
C PRO A 137 21.50 -0.55 21.78
N GLY A 138 20.51 0.14 22.36
CA GLY A 138 20.65 1.50 22.89
C GLY A 138 20.65 2.63 21.87
N LYS A 139 20.78 2.35 20.54
CA LYS A 139 20.60 3.34 19.49
C LYS A 139 19.14 3.71 19.32
N THR A 140 18.86 4.91 18.83
CA THR A 140 17.51 5.41 18.60
C THR A 140 17.14 5.29 17.12
N LEU A 141 16.03 4.58 16.86
CA LEU A 141 15.37 4.54 15.54
C LEU A 141 14.20 5.52 15.54
N GLY A 142 14.25 6.50 14.66
CA GLY A 142 13.14 7.39 14.36
C GLY A 142 12.29 6.80 13.23
N ILE A 143 10.98 6.69 13.46
CA ILE A 143 10.02 6.13 12.49
C ILE A 143 9.01 7.20 12.12
N ILE A 144 8.98 7.61 10.84
CA ILE A 144 8.00 8.54 10.30
C ILE A 144 6.94 7.73 9.54
N GLY A 145 5.72 7.72 10.08
CA GLY A 145 4.62 6.85 9.64
C GLY A 145 4.56 5.55 10.44
N LEU A 146 3.49 5.39 11.24
CA LEU A 146 3.26 4.24 12.14
C LEU A 146 2.09 3.37 11.67
N GLY A 147 1.88 3.30 10.35
CA GLY A 147 0.93 2.39 9.71
C GLY A 147 1.38 0.92 9.78
N ALA A 148 0.88 0.09 8.86
CA ALA A 148 1.12 -1.35 8.85
C ALA A 148 2.63 -1.74 8.87
N ILE A 149 3.47 -1.01 8.14
CA ILE A 149 4.91 -1.28 8.08
C ILE A 149 5.61 -0.69 9.30
N GLY A 150 5.40 0.61 9.59
CA GLY A 150 6.10 1.31 10.67
C GLY A 150 5.85 0.70 12.04
N SER A 151 4.66 0.17 12.30
CA SER A 151 4.36 -0.55 13.55
C SER A 151 5.13 -1.86 13.70
N LEU A 152 5.26 -2.65 12.62
CA LEU A 152 6.09 -3.87 12.61
C LEU A 152 7.57 -3.55 12.77
N VAL A 153 8.04 -2.47 12.15
CA VAL A 153 9.42 -1.99 12.31
C VAL A 153 9.66 -1.55 13.75
N ALA A 154 8.74 -0.83 14.37
CA ALA A 154 8.83 -0.40 15.77
C ALA A 154 8.96 -1.58 16.72
N ASP A 155 8.08 -2.58 16.59
CA ASP A 155 8.08 -3.79 17.42
C ASP A 155 9.40 -4.58 17.28
N THR A 156 9.87 -4.76 16.05
CA THR A 156 11.12 -5.49 15.80
C THR A 156 12.35 -4.72 16.30
N ALA A 157 12.39 -3.38 16.16
CA ALA A 157 13.49 -2.55 16.65
C ALA A 157 13.62 -2.64 18.19
N ILE A 158 12.49 -2.63 18.89
CA ILE A 158 12.47 -2.80 20.37
C ILE A 158 13.02 -4.17 20.76
N LYS A 159 12.64 -5.24 20.06
CA LYS A 159 13.16 -6.60 20.29
C LYS A 159 14.67 -6.72 20.05
N LEU A 160 15.22 -5.86 19.19
CA LEU A 160 16.67 -5.72 18.98
C LEU A 160 17.37 -4.78 19.99
N GLY A 161 16.67 -4.32 21.02
CA GLY A 161 17.22 -3.46 22.07
C GLY A 161 17.38 -1.99 21.67
N MET A 162 16.77 -1.55 20.57
CA MET A 162 16.77 -0.14 20.17
C MET A 162 15.76 0.68 20.97
N LYS A 163 16.02 1.98 21.09
CA LYS A 163 15.02 2.97 21.47
C LYS A 163 14.24 3.37 20.23
N VAL A 164 12.91 3.47 20.34
CA VAL A 164 12.07 3.84 19.20
C VAL A 164 11.33 5.13 19.50
N THR A 165 11.43 6.09 18.59
CA THR A 165 10.65 7.32 18.59
C THR A 165 9.85 7.38 17.28
N GLY A 166 8.54 7.55 17.37
CA GLY A 166 7.64 7.56 16.23
C GLY A 166 6.91 8.88 16.05
N PHE A 167 6.67 9.26 14.81
CA PHE A 167 5.84 10.40 14.43
C PHE A 167 4.84 9.98 13.35
N ASP A 168 3.56 10.13 13.64
CA ASP A 168 2.46 9.93 12.69
C ASP A 168 1.26 10.79 13.13
N PRO A 169 0.97 11.90 12.42
CA PRO A 169 -0.15 12.78 12.78
C PRO A 169 -1.52 12.18 12.43
N GLU A 170 -1.57 11.22 11.51
CA GLU A 170 -2.79 10.57 11.00
C GLU A 170 -2.98 9.15 11.59
N ILE A 171 -2.28 8.81 12.67
CA ILE A 171 -2.37 7.48 13.26
C ILE A 171 -3.80 7.19 13.72
N THR A 172 -4.35 6.07 13.26
CA THR A 172 -5.67 5.62 13.71
C THR A 172 -5.59 5.05 15.13
N VAL A 173 -6.73 5.06 15.84
CA VAL A 173 -6.83 4.45 17.18
C VAL A 173 -6.39 2.99 17.14
N ASP A 174 -6.85 2.22 16.15
CA ASP A 174 -6.49 0.81 15.99
C ASP A 174 -4.99 0.60 15.74
N ALA A 175 -4.35 1.47 14.96
CA ALA A 175 -2.91 1.41 14.74
C ALA A 175 -2.14 1.75 16.03
N ALA A 176 -2.59 2.76 16.77
CA ALA A 176 -1.99 3.15 18.05
C ALA A 176 -2.08 2.02 19.10
N TRP A 177 -3.19 1.29 19.16
CA TRP A 177 -3.36 0.15 20.06
C TRP A 177 -2.44 -1.04 19.75
N ARG A 178 -1.94 -1.14 18.52
CA ARG A 178 -0.99 -2.20 18.11
C ARG A 178 0.47 -1.86 18.42
N LEU A 179 0.76 -0.59 18.76
CA LEU A 179 2.13 -0.19 19.04
C LEU A 179 2.57 -0.69 20.43
N PRO A 180 3.82 -1.19 20.55
CA PRO A 180 4.40 -1.44 21.85
C PRO A 180 4.43 -0.17 22.71
N SER A 181 4.10 -0.31 23.99
CA SER A 181 4.04 0.83 24.94
C SER A 181 5.36 1.56 25.14
N SER A 182 6.48 0.95 24.76
CA SER A 182 7.83 1.54 24.82
C SER A 182 8.15 2.48 23.65
N VAL A 183 7.28 2.56 22.62
CA VAL A 183 7.43 3.54 21.53
C VAL A 183 7.16 4.94 22.09
N ARG A 184 8.13 5.84 21.95
CA ARG A 184 7.99 7.24 22.35
C ARG A 184 7.37 8.04 21.23
N ARG A 185 6.37 8.85 21.55
CA ARG A 185 5.79 9.77 20.57
C ARG A 185 6.68 11.01 20.44
N ALA A 186 7.04 11.36 19.20
CA ALA A 186 7.56 12.69 18.89
C ALA A 186 6.40 13.65 18.57
N HIS A 187 6.53 14.91 18.98
CA HIS A 187 5.53 15.94 18.71
C HIS A 187 5.74 16.63 17.35
N SER A 188 6.94 16.51 16.79
CA SER A 188 7.27 16.99 15.45
C SER A 188 8.31 16.09 14.78
N ILE A 189 8.46 16.23 13.44
CA ILE A 189 9.51 15.55 12.67
C ILE A 189 10.88 16.02 13.13
N GLU A 190 11.06 17.29 13.39
CA GLU A 190 12.31 17.90 13.80
C GLU A 190 12.78 17.35 15.19
N GLU A 191 11.83 17.13 16.11
CA GLU A 191 12.11 16.48 17.40
C GLU A 191 12.61 15.04 17.17
N LEU A 192 11.94 14.28 16.32
CA LEU A 192 12.34 12.92 15.99
C LEU A 192 13.72 12.88 15.35
N LEU A 193 14.00 13.73 14.37
CA LEU A 193 15.27 13.78 13.65
C LEU A 193 16.46 14.09 14.57
N LYS A 194 16.31 15.05 15.50
CA LYS A 194 17.34 15.44 16.46
C LYS A 194 17.75 14.31 17.41
N GLN A 195 16.88 13.36 17.69
CA GLN A 195 17.12 12.28 18.67
C GLN A 195 17.59 10.98 18.02
N SER A 196 17.40 10.82 16.70
CA SER A 196 17.55 9.54 16.01
C SER A 196 18.96 9.32 15.46
N ASP A 197 19.50 8.13 15.67
CA ASP A 197 20.73 7.64 15.03
C ASP A 197 20.44 7.05 13.65
N PHE A 198 19.26 6.51 13.49
CA PHE A 198 18.69 6.00 12.23
C PHE A 198 17.28 6.54 12.07
N VAL A 199 16.89 6.89 10.85
CA VAL A 199 15.54 7.35 10.52
C VAL A 199 15.00 6.50 9.37
N THR A 200 13.75 6.03 9.48
CA THR A 200 13.07 5.28 8.43
C THR A 200 11.70 5.86 8.11
N LEU A 201 11.35 5.84 6.81
CA LEU A 201 10.16 6.50 6.29
C LEU A 201 9.13 5.46 5.84
N HIS A 202 7.90 5.58 6.34
CA HIS A 202 6.78 4.68 6.05
C HIS A 202 5.47 5.44 5.80
N VAL A 203 5.56 6.57 5.14
CA VAL A 203 4.42 7.41 4.76
C VAL A 203 4.08 7.25 3.28
N PRO A 204 2.82 7.43 2.85
CA PRO A 204 2.47 7.48 1.44
C PRO A 204 3.01 8.76 0.77
N LEU A 205 3.19 8.73 -0.55
CA LEU A 205 3.48 9.95 -1.32
C LEU A 205 2.16 10.68 -1.62
N VAL A 206 1.97 11.79 -0.94
CA VAL A 206 0.86 12.73 -1.12
C VAL A 206 1.44 14.15 -1.17
N PRO A 207 0.68 15.19 -1.54
CA PRO A 207 1.23 16.55 -1.63
C PRO A 207 1.98 17.02 -0.37
N VAL A 208 1.49 16.71 0.83
CA VAL A 208 2.11 17.12 2.11
C VAL A 208 3.35 16.30 2.50
N THR A 209 3.57 15.14 1.89
CA THR A 209 4.74 14.28 2.15
C THR A 209 5.78 14.33 1.02
N ARG A 210 5.50 15.08 -0.06
CA ARG A 210 6.49 15.32 -1.11
C ARG A 210 7.63 16.17 -0.54
N HIS A 211 8.87 15.72 -0.74
CA HIS A 211 10.07 16.32 -0.17
C HIS A 211 9.96 16.54 1.35
N LEU A 212 9.29 15.61 2.03
CA LEU A 212 9.15 15.63 3.49
C LEU A 212 10.51 15.71 4.19
N ILE A 213 11.52 15.08 3.61
CA ILE A 213 12.92 15.19 4.06
C ILE A 213 13.67 16.03 3.04
N ASP A 214 13.78 17.29 3.38
CA ASP A 214 14.48 18.35 2.64
C ASP A 214 15.83 18.72 3.29
N GLN A 215 16.48 19.75 2.79
CA GLN A 215 17.77 20.22 3.30
C GLN A 215 17.68 20.70 4.77
N GLU A 216 16.60 21.36 5.17
CA GLU A 216 16.42 21.84 6.54
C GLU A 216 16.31 20.66 7.52
N ARG A 217 15.48 19.68 7.21
CA ARG A 217 15.29 18.48 8.02
C ARG A 217 16.52 17.59 8.07
N LEU A 218 17.24 17.44 6.97
CA LEU A 218 18.54 16.75 6.98
C LEU A 218 19.55 17.47 7.87
N SER A 219 19.55 18.79 7.88
CA SER A 219 20.40 19.58 8.77
C SER A 219 20.03 19.43 10.25
N ALA A 220 18.78 19.10 10.57
CA ALA A 220 18.32 18.84 11.93
C ALA A 220 18.69 17.43 12.45
N MET A 221 19.03 16.48 11.58
CA MET A 221 19.44 15.12 11.98
C MET A 221 20.74 15.17 12.80
N LYS A 222 21.00 14.14 13.61
CA LYS A 222 22.31 13.97 14.23
C LYS A 222 23.41 13.86 13.19
N ALA A 223 24.57 14.43 13.45
CA ALA A 223 25.74 14.23 12.61
C ALA A 223 26.11 12.75 12.52
N GLY A 224 26.27 12.23 11.30
CA GLY A 224 26.55 10.82 11.07
C GLY A 224 25.34 9.89 11.22
N ALA A 225 24.12 10.40 11.33
CA ALA A 225 22.92 9.57 11.28
C ALA A 225 22.75 8.93 9.88
N SER A 226 21.91 7.91 9.80
CA SER A 226 21.57 7.24 8.53
C SER A 226 20.07 7.35 8.25
N LEU A 227 19.72 7.56 6.96
CA LEU A 227 18.34 7.66 6.48
C LEU A 227 18.00 6.45 5.63
N LEU A 228 16.82 5.85 5.90
CA LEU A 228 16.28 4.72 5.16
C LEU A 228 14.95 5.12 4.50
N ASN A 229 14.85 4.92 3.19
CA ASN A 229 13.63 5.22 2.43
C ASN A 229 13.20 4.03 1.58
N PHE A 230 12.30 3.24 2.10
CA PHE A 230 11.61 2.13 1.42
C PHE A 230 10.12 2.46 1.16
N ALA A 231 9.76 3.74 1.23
CA ALA A 231 8.40 4.21 0.98
C ALA A 231 8.22 4.68 -0.48
N ARG A 232 8.68 5.88 -0.82
CA ARG A 232 8.65 6.43 -2.20
C ARG A 232 9.82 7.40 -2.39
N ASP A 233 10.32 7.47 -3.63
CA ASP A 233 11.45 8.34 -4.02
C ASP A 233 11.24 9.81 -3.63
N SER A 234 10.15 10.39 -4.11
CA SER A 234 9.86 11.82 -3.99
C SER A 234 9.48 12.29 -2.58
N ILE A 235 9.51 11.42 -1.57
CA ILE A 235 9.40 11.82 -0.15
C ILE A 235 10.67 12.51 0.32
N VAL A 236 11.80 12.19 -0.30
CA VAL A 236 13.12 12.75 0.05
C VAL A 236 13.60 13.64 -1.09
N GLU A 237 14.15 14.80 -0.77
CA GLU A 237 14.78 15.67 -1.74
C GLU A 237 16.17 15.13 -2.09
N GLU A 238 16.34 14.62 -3.31
CA GLU A 238 17.56 13.93 -3.74
C GLU A 238 18.82 14.79 -3.61
N GLN A 239 18.76 16.04 -4.07
CA GLN A 239 19.93 16.94 -4.04
C GLN A 239 20.33 17.30 -2.60
N ALA A 240 19.37 17.41 -1.71
CA ALA A 240 19.62 17.64 -0.29
C ALA A 240 20.33 16.44 0.36
N VAL A 241 19.94 15.21 0.01
CA VAL A 241 20.63 13.98 0.48
C VAL A 241 22.08 13.96 -0.02
N ILE A 242 22.31 14.22 -1.31
CA ILE A 242 23.66 14.24 -1.88
C ILE A 242 24.54 15.28 -1.16
N ALA A 243 24.03 16.48 -0.92
CA ALA A 243 24.75 17.51 -0.17
C ALA A 243 25.03 17.06 1.28
N ALA A 244 24.06 16.44 1.96
CA ALA A 244 24.22 15.96 3.34
C ALA A 244 25.23 14.81 3.47
N LEU A 245 25.34 13.95 2.47
CA LEU A 245 26.37 12.90 2.41
C LEU A 245 27.76 13.49 2.20
N ARG A 246 27.91 14.41 1.26
CA ARG A 246 29.21 15.05 0.91
C ARG A 246 29.81 15.88 2.05
N ASN A 247 28.95 16.53 2.84
CA ASN A 247 29.40 17.31 4.01
C ASN A 247 29.36 16.52 5.32
N HIS A 248 29.26 15.17 5.24
CA HIS A 248 29.26 14.24 6.36
C HIS A 248 28.18 14.47 7.41
N ARG A 249 27.12 15.17 7.06
CA ARG A 249 25.94 15.32 7.93
C ARG A 249 25.19 14.01 8.01
N LEU A 250 24.99 13.34 6.87
CA LEU A 250 24.44 12.00 6.75
C LEU A 250 25.58 11.01 6.51
N LYS A 251 25.55 9.87 7.23
CA LYS A 251 26.54 8.80 7.01
C LYS A 251 26.15 7.91 5.84
N TYR A 252 24.89 7.45 5.82
CA TYR A 252 24.35 6.60 4.77
C TYR A 252 22.93 7.01 4.39
N TYR A 253 22.61 6.84 3.11
CA TYR A 253 21.27 6.82 2.57
C TYR A 253 20.99 5.46 1.92
N LEU A 254 20.04 4.72 2.47
CA LEU A 254 19.63 3.42 1.94
C LEU A 254 18.20 3.54 1.40
N CYS A 255 18.00 3.16 0.15
CA CYS A 255 16.69 3.33 -0.48
C CYS A 255 16.40 2.24 -1.52
N ASP A 256 15.14 2.19 -1.95
CA ASP A 256 14.63 1.30 -2.98
C ASP A 256 14.46 2.00 -4.34
N PHE A 257 15.03 3.21 -4.49
CA PHE A 257 14.79 4.10 -5.64
C PHE A 257 16.11 4.64 -6.18
N PRO A 258 16.84 3.83 -7.01
CA PRO A 258 18.10 4.26 -7.59
C PRO A 258 17.91 5.39 -8.62
N SER A 259 18.79 6.36 -8.60
CA SER A 259 18.95 7.37 -9.65
C SER A 259 20.41 7.46 -10.09
N ALA A 260 20.64 8.01 -11.28
CA ALA A 260 22.01 8.18 -11.80
C ALA A 260 22.88 9.10 -10.90
N ALA A 261 22.27 10.03 -10.17
CA ALA A 261 22.98 10.91 -9.24
C ALA A 261 23.31 10.17 -7.94
N LEU A 262 22.36 9.48 -7.33
CA LEU A 262 22.54 8.72 -6.09
C LEU A 262 23.59 7.62 -6.24
N LEU A 263 23.61 6.90 -7.36
CA LEU A 263 24.54 5.78 -7.58
C LEU A 263 26.02 6.21 -7.63
N ARG A 264 26.30 7.52 -7.79
CA ARG A 264 27.65 8.07 -7.76
C ARG A 264 28.16 8.39 -6.35
N GLU A 265 27.27 8.40 -5.35
CA GLU A 265 27.62 8.78 -3.98
C GLU A 265 28.03 7.55 -3.16
N PRO A 266 29.25 7.55 -2.58
CA PRO A 266 29.77 6.38 -1.85
C PRO A 266 28.91 5.97 -0.64
N GLY A 267 28.22 6.92 -0.01
CA GLY A 267 27.32 6.70 1.14
C GLY A 267 25.91 6.19 0.78
N VAL A 268 25.64 5.96 -0.52
CA VAL A 268 24.35 5.46 -0.98
C VAL A 268 24.39 3.94 -1.16
N ALA A 269 23.35 3.25 -0.66
CA ALA A 269 23.01 1.88 -1.01
C ALA A 269 21.57 1.86 -1.54
N ALA A 270 21.44 1.83 -2.86
CA ALA A 270 20.15 1.79 -3.53
C ALA A 270 19.86 0.38 -4.04
N LEU A 271 18.62 -0.08 -3.82
CA LEU A 271 18.11 -1.38 -4.25
C LEU A 271 17.10 -1.20 -5.39
N PRO A 272 16.87 -2.22 -6.24
CA PRO A 272 15.98 -2.12 -7.39
C PRO A 272 14.52 -2.38 -7.02
N HIS A 273 13.95 -1.62 -6.08
CA HIS A 273 12.56 -1.66 -5.62
C HIS A 273 12.15 -3.05 -5.08
N LEU A 274 12.93 -3.57 -4.13
CA LEU A 274 12.77 -4.91 -3.56
C LEU A 274 11.78 -4.99 -2.39
N GLY A 275 11.24 -3.87 -1.90
CA GLY A 275 10.44 -3.81 -0.67
C GLY A 275 9.32 -4.84 -0.57
N ALA A 276 8.66 -5.17 -1.68
CA ALA A 276 7.57 -6.15 -1.74
C ALA A 276 7.91 -7.39 -2.59
N SER A 277 9.20 -7.62 -2.91
CA SER A 277 9.63 -8.66 -3.84
C SER A 277 10.03 -9.94 -3.09
N THR A 278 9.06 -10.53 -2.38
CA THR A 278 9.16 -11.87 -1.82
C THR A 278 7.96 -12.70 -2.26
N GLU A 279 8.11 -14.02 -2.31
CA GLU A 279 7.03 -14.95 -2.69
C GLU A 279 5.81 -14.77 -1.78
N GLU A 280 6.03 -14.66 -0.47
CA GLU A 280 4.98 -14.48 0.52
C GLU A 280 4.25 -13.13 0.38
N ALA A 281 4.98 -12.05 0.08
CA ALA A 281 4.37 -10.75 -0.14
C ALA A 281 3.50 -10.75 -1.40
N GLU A 282 3.94 -11.41 -2.47
CA GLU A 282 3.18 -11.56 -3.71
C GLU A 282 1.92 -12.40 -3.48
N GLU A 283 2.04 -13.50 -2.74
CA GLU A 283 0.93 -14.36 -2.38
C GLU A 283 -0.09 -13.61 -1.50
N ASN A 284 0.36 -12.97 -0.42
CA ASN A 284 -0.51 -12.22 0.48
C ASN A 284 -1.25 -11.08 -0.23
N CYS A 285 -0.58 -10.38 -1.16
CA CYS A 285 -1.22 -9.35 -1.97
C CYS A 285 -2.29 -9.93 -2.90
N ALA A 286 -2.01 -11.08 -3.53
CA ALA A 286 -2.95 -11.76 -4.41
C ALA A 286 -4.18 -12.28 -3.63
N ILE A 287 -3.97 -12.92 -2.48
CA ILE A 287 -5.04 -13.40 -1.59
C ILE A 287 -5.95 -12.22 -1.20
N MET A 288 -5.36 -11.15 -0.66
CA MET A 288 -6.14 -10.00 -0.19
C MET A 288 -6.98 -9.38 -1.29
N VAL A 289 -6.40 -9.13 -2.46
CA VAL A 289 -7.12 -8.46 -3.55
C VAL A 289 -8.17 -9.35 -4.19
N VAL A 290 -7.93 -10.65 -4.27
CA VAL A 290 -8.91 -11.63 -4.80
C VAL A 290 -10.12 -11.72 -3.86
N ASP A 291 -9.89 -11.78 -2.55
CA ASP A 291 -10.98 -11.80 -1.57
C ASP A 291 -11.83 -10.52 -1.64
N GLN A 292 -11.21 -9.35 -1.78
CA GLN A 292 -11.91 -8.08 -1.92
C GLN A 292 -12.74 -8.01 -3.21
N VAL A 293 -12.17 -8.41 -4.35
CA VAL A 293 -12.87 -8.43 -5.63
C VAL A 293 -14.02 -9.44 -5.60
N ARG A 294 -13.80 -10.64 -5.02
CA ARG A 294 -14.83 -11.65 -4.87
C ARG A 294 -15.99 -11.15 -4.03
N ASP A 295 -15.71 -10.62 -2.85
CA ASP A 295 -16.72 -10.12 -1.94
C ASP A 295 -17.51 -8.94 -2.53
N PHE A 296 -16.83 -8.05 -3.26
CA PHE A 296 -17.50 -7.00 -4.01
C PHE A 296 -18.45 -7.55 -5.07
N LEU A 297 -18.02 -8.54 -5.86
CA LEU A 297 -18.86 -9.10 -6.92
C LEU A 297 -20.06 -9.86 -6.35
N GLU A 298 -19.87 -10.64 -5.29
CA GLU A 298 -20.87 -11.49 -4.68
C GLU A 298 -21.80 -10.75 -3.69
N ASN A 299 -21.27 -9.81 -2.92
CA ASN A 299 -21.98 -9.17 -1.82
C ASN A 299 -22.05 -7.64 -1.92
N GLY A 300 -21.33 -7.03 -2.86
CA GLY A 300 -21.26 -5.56 -2.99
C GLY A 300 -20.40 -4.89 -1.93
N VAL A 301 -19.70 -5.64 -1.08
CA VAL A 301 -18.85 -5.09 -0.02
C VAL A 301 -17.64 -4.36 -0.63
N ILE A 302 -17.31 -3.19 -0.12
CA ILE A 302 -16.09 -2.47 -0.48
C ILE A 302 -15.16 -2.41 0.75
N ALA A 303 -14.02 -3.08 0.62
CA ALA A 303 -12.92 -3.01 1.57
C ALA A 303 -11.63 -2.60 0.83
N ASN A 304 -10.90 -1.60 1.35
CA ASN A 304 -9.63 -1.11 0.81
C ASN A 304 -9.67 -0.60 -0.66
N ALA A 305 -10.81 -0.13 -1.15
CA ALA A 305 -10.83 0.59 -2.41
C ALA A 305 -10.19 1.98 -2.26
N VAL A 306 -9.35 2.38 -3.23
CA VAL A 306 -8.64 3.67 -3.15
C VAL A 306 -9.56 4.84 -3.53
N ASN A 307 -10.64 4.59 -4.26
CA ASN A 307 -11.53 5.62 -4.82
C ASN A 307 -12.96 5.62 -4.25
N PHE A 308 -13.32 4.61 -3.46
CA PHE A 308 -14.62 4.55 -2.77
C PHE A 308 -14.46 4.35 -1.27
N PRO A 309 -15.45 4.71 -0.45
CA PRO A 309 -15.42 4.44 0.99
C PRO A 309 -15.51 2.93 1.28
N ASN A 310 -14.95 2.51 2.41
CA ASN A 310 -15.22 1.16 2.92
C ASN A 310 -16.68 1.05 3.35
N VAL A 311 -17.40 0.12 2.74
CA VAL A 311 -18.79 -0.19 3.05
C VAL A 311 -18.93 -1.69 3.22
N ASP A 312 -19.23 -2.09 4.43
CA ASP A 312 -19.58 -3.45 4.80
C ASP A 312 -20.95 -3.42 5.46
N MET A 313 -21.82 -4.31 5.00
CA MET A 313 -23.16 -4.50 5.53
C MET A 313 -23.47 -6.00 5.49
N SER A 314 -23.66 -6.60 6.67
CA SER A 314 -24.12 -7.98 6.78
C SER A 314 -25.35 -8.19 5.92
N ARG A 315 -25.41 -9.30 5.20
CA ARG A 315 -26.52 -9.58 4.30
C ARG A 315 -27.69 -10.17 5.08
N GLU A 316 -28.79 -9.45 5.11
CA GLU A 316 -30.00 -9.83 5.85
C GLU A 316 -31.16 -10.21 4.92
N SER A 317 -30.99 -10.01 3.60
CA SER A 317 -31.97 -10.32 2.57
C SER A 317 -31.32 -10.99 1.35
N PRO A 318 -32.03 -11.88 0.65
CA PRO A 318 -31.57 -12.42 -0.63
C PRO A 318 -31.48 -11.39 -1.75
N PHE A 319 -32.09 -10.20 -1.58
CA PHE A 319 -32.16 -9.15 -2.59
C PHE A 319 -31.40 -7.91 -2.14
N ARG A 320 -30.28 -7.62 -2.79
CA ARG A 320 -29.41 -6.49 -2.50
C ARG A 320 -29.22 -5.61 -3.72
N VAL A 321 -29.23 -4.29 -3.53
CA VAL A 321 -28.80 -3.29 -4.54
C VAL A 321 -27.53 -2.64 -4.04
N ALA A 322 -26.53 -2.54 -4.92
CA ALA A 322 -25.31 -1.81 -4.73
C ALA A 322 -25.26 -0.61 -5.68
N ILE A 323 -25.04 0.58 -5.15
CA ILE A 323 -25.13 1.84 -5.91
C ILE A 323 -23.88 2.65 -5.65
N ALA A 324 -23.09 2.92 -6.69
CA ALA A 324 -22.02 3.90 -6.66
C ALA A 324 -22.53 5.24 -7.19
N ASN A 325 -22.30 6.31 -6.47
CA ASN A 325 -22.81 7.64 -6.82
C ASN A 325 -21.85 8.76 -6.41
N ALA A 326 -22.03 9.92 -7.03
CA ALA A 326 -21.43 11.16 -6.56
C ALA A 326 -21.96 11.51 -5.16
N ASN A 327 -21.09 12.09 -4.32
CA ASN A 327 -21.44 12.55 -2.98
C ASN A 327 -22.16 13.92 -3.06
N VAL A 328 -23.42 13.90 -3.46
CA VAL A 328 -24.26 15.10 -3.65
C VAL A 328 -25.48 15.07 -2.72
N PRO A 329 -26.03 16.24 -2.35
CA PRO A 329 -27.20 16.35 -1.49
C PRO A 329 -28.40 15.56 -2.02
N ASN A 330 -29.23 15.03 -1.11
CA ASN A 330 -30.49 14.33 -1.39
C ASN A 330 -30.36 13.00 -2.17
N MET A 331 -29.16 12.44 -2.36
CA MET A 331 -28.99 11.19 -3.09
C MET A 331 -29.71 10.01 -2.40
N VAL A 332 -29.52 9.86 -1.10
CA VAL A 332 -30.19 8.80 -0.30
C VAL A 332 -31.72 8.94 -0.37
N GLY A 333 -32.24 10.18 -0.30
CA GLY A 333 -33.66 10.45 -0.42
C GLY A 333 -34.23 10.05 -1.79
N GLN A 334 -33.53 10.31 -2.87
CA GLN A 334 -33.94 9.93 -4.23
C GLN A 334 -33.91 8.42 -4.43
N ILE A 335 -32.85 7.74 -3.94
CA ILE A 335 -32.72 6.27 -3.99
C ILE A 335 -33.88 5.62 -3.24
N SER A 336 -34.12 6.03 -1.98
CA SER A 336 -35.20 5.44 -1.17
C SER A 336 -36.59 5.71 -1.76
N THR A 337 -36.79 6.88 -2.35
CA THR A 337 -38.05 7.23 -3.05
C THR A 337 -38.26 6.34 -4.30
N ALA A 338 -37.21 6.07 -5.07
CA ALA A 338 -37.28 5.19 -6.23
C ALA A 338 -37.66 3.76 -5.82
N MET A 339 -37.09 3.25 -4.73
CA MET A 339 -37.45 1.95 -4.17
C MET A 339 -38.89 1.90 -3.67
N ALA A 340 -39.33 2.90 -2.92
CA ALA A 340 -40.70 2.99 -2.44
C ALA A 340 -41.73 3.05 -3.58
N LYS A 341 -41.48 3.83 -4.65
CA LYS A 341 -42.31 3.86 -5.86
C LYS A 341 -42.38 2.49 -6.56
N ALA A 342 -41.32 1.69 -6.47
CA ALA A 342 -41.29 0.36 -7.02
C ALA A 342 -41.97 -0.70 -6.12
N GLY A 343 -42.49 -0.31 -4.95
CA GLY A 343 -43.11 -1.19 -3.97
C GLY A 343 -42.13 -2.06 -3.20
N LEU A 344 -40.85 -1.68 -3.18
CA LEU A 344 -39.80 -2.38 -2.41
C LEU A 344 -39.72 -1.79 -1.00
N ASN A 345 -39.77 -2.66 0.01
CA ASN A 345 -39.52 -2.27 1.39
C ASN A 345 -38.01 -2.44 1.70
N ILE A 346 -37.40 -1.38 2.24
CA ILE A 346 -35.99 -1.39 2.63
C ILE A 346 -35.89 -2.12 3.98
N HIS A 347 -35.12 -3.21 4.00
CA HIS A 347 -34.83 -3.98 5.20
C HIS A 347 -33.63 -3.41 5.94
N ASN A 348 -32.53 -3.13 5.21
CA ASN A 348 -31.34 -2.49 5.74
C ASN A 348 -30.71 -1.58 4.68
N MET A 349 -30.05 -0.51 5.10
CA MET A 349 -29.39 0.44 4.19
C MET A 349 -28.17 1.06 4.85
N VAL A 350 -27.04 1.03 4.16
CA VAL A 350 -25.80 1.71 4.56
C VAL A 350 -25.35 2.60 3.42
N ASN A 351 -25.15 3.88 3.71
CA ASN A 351 -24.52 4.85 2.80
C ASN A 351 -23.27 5.42 3.46
N LYS A 352 -22.16 5.44 2.75
CA LYS A 352 -20.94 6.12 3.17
C LYS A 352 -20.35 6.92 2.03
N SER A 353 -19.64 8.00 2.36
CA SER A 353 -18.94 8.84 1.40
C SER A 353 -17.46 8.99 1.72
N ARG A 354 -16.66 9.23 0.68
CA ARG A 354 -15.24 9.56 0.75
C ARG A 354 -14.91 10.56 -0.36
N GLY A 355 -14.62 11.81 0.01
CA GLY A 355 -14.44 12.88 -0.97
C GLY A 355 -15.69 13.07 -1.84
N GLU A 356 -15.50 13.02 -3.15
CA GLU A 356 -16.56 13.22 -4.15
C GLU A 356 -17.40 11.96 -4.42
N MET A 357 -17.03 10.79 -3.87
CA MET A 357 -17.69 9.52 -4.13
C MET A 357 -18.46 9.04 -2.91
N ALA A 358 -19.61 8.42 -3.17
CA ALA A 358 -20.39 7.71 -2.17
C ALA A 358 -20.78 6.31 -2.68
N TYR A 359 -21.06 5.44 -1.76
CA TYR A 359 -21.51 4.09 -2.06
C TYR A 359 -22.59 3.65 -1.08
N THR A 360 -23.65 3.07 -1.65
CA THR A 360 -24.84 2.67 -0.92
C THR A 360 -25.09 1.17 -1.15
N LEU A 361 -25.27 0.43 -0.06
CA LEU A 361 -25.84 -0.93 -0.07
C LEU A 361 -27.24 -0.85 0.50
N VAL A 362 -28.19 -1.54 -0.14
CA VAL A 362 -29.59 -1.64 0.32
C VAL A 362 -30.03 -3.08 0.20
N ASP A 363 -30.52 -3.65 1.29
CA ASP A 363 -31.24 -4.92 1.31
C ASP A 363 -32.73 -4.65 1.27
N VAL A 364 -33.45 -5.33 0.38
CA VAL A 364 -34.91 -5.18 0.20
C VAL A 364 -35.61 -6.53 0.36
N ASP A 365 -36.92 -6.49 0.63
CA ASP A 365 -37.74 -7.67 0.94
C ASP A 365 -38.15 -8.52 -0.27
N SER A 366 -38.00 -7.96 -1.49
CA SER A 366 -38.58 -8.54 -2.72
C SER A 366 -37.58 -8.50 -3.90
N PRO A 367 -37.79 -9.32 -4.94
CA PRO A 367 -36.94 -9.34 -6.13
C PRO A 367 -36.84 -7.99 -6.83
N ILE A 368 -35.62 -7.60 -7.19
CA ILE A 368 -35.33 -6.32 -7.85
C ILE A 368 -35.54 -6.49 -9.33
N ARG A 369 -36.58 -5.82 -9.88
CA ARG A 369 -36.87 -5.83 -11.30
C ARG A 369 -35.90 -4.93 -12.09
N PRO A 370 -35.56 -5.23 -13.36
CA PRO A 370 -34.72 -4.38 -14.21
C PRO A 370 -35.16 -2.90 -14.23
N ALA A 371 -36.45 -2.63 -14.29
CA ALA A 371 -37.00 -1.28 -14.28
C ALA A 371 -36.61 -0.46 -13.01
N VAL A 372 -36.40 -1.12 -11.88
CA VAL A 372 -35.92 -0.45 -10.64
C VAL A 372 -34.47 -0.05 -10.79
N VAL A 373 -33.63 -0.93 -11.35
CA VAL A 373 -32.23 -0.64 -11.65
C VAL A 373 -32.12 0.54 -12.61
N GLU A 374 -32.92 0.54 -13.67
CA GLU A 374 -33.00 1.64 -14.66
C GLU A 374 -33.45 2.96 -14.01
N SER A 375 -34.49 2.92 -13.19
CA SER A 375 -35.00 4.09 -12.47
C SER A 375 -33.96 4.71 -11.54
N ILE A 376 -33.19 3.88 -10.81
CA ILE A 376 -32.12 4.37 -9.92
C ILE A 376 -30.94 4.88 -10.76
N SER A 377 -30.59 4.18 -11.85
CA SER A 377 -29.51 4.60 -12.75
C SER A 377 -29.78 5.94 -13.46
N ALA A 378 -31.06 6.32 -13.62
CA ALA A 378 -31.46 7.58 -14.20
C ALA A 378 -31.38 8.77 -13.24
N ILE A 379 -31.12 8.55 -11.96
CA ILE A 379 -30.93 9.63 -10.98
C ILE A 379 -29.59 10.32 -11.28
N ASP A 380 -29.63 11.64 -11.41
CA ASP A 380 -28.44 12.44 -11.65
C ASP A 380 -27.41 12.25 -10.52
N GLY A 381 -26.16 11.98 -10.90
CA GLY A 381 -25.08 11.65 -9.95
C GLY A 381 -24.95 10.16 -9.61
N VAL A 382 -25.85 9.29 -10.04
CA VAL A 382 -25.65 7.83 -9.95
C VAL A 382 -24.69 7.39 -11.06
N LEU A 383 -23.66 6.65 -10.70
CA LEU A 383 -22.57 6.21 -11.57
C LEU A 383 -22.73 4.74 -12.01
N SER A 384 -23.15 3.88 -11.10
CA SER A 384 -23.46 2.48 -11.39
C SER A 384 -24.46 1.91 -10.39
N VAL A 385 -25.30 0.98 -10.87
CA VAL A 385 -26.28 0.24 -10.06
C VAL A 385 -26.18 -1.23 -10.37
N ARG A 386 -26.13 -2.06 -9.34
CA ARG A 386 -26.08 -3.51 -9.47
C ARG A 386 -27.11 -4.16 -8.55
N ALA A 387 -28.00 -4.97 -9.13
CA ALA A 387 -28.78 -5.93 -8.35
C ALA A 387 -27.91 -7.16 -8.09
N ILE A 388 -27.77 -7.54 -6.83
CA ILE A 388 -26.95 -8.67 -6.37
C ILE A 388 -27.87 -9.69 -5.73
N PRO A 389 -28.35 -10.70 -6.49
CA PRO A 389 -29.16 -11.78 -5.92
C PRO A 389 -28.30 -12.68 -5.01
N LEU A 390 -28.89 -13.21 -3.95
CA LEU A 390 -28.28 -14.33 -3.26
C LEU A 390 -28.49 -15.57 -4.12
N GLU A 391 -27.43 -16.11 -4.69
CA GLU A 391 -27.51 -17.43 -5.32
C GLU A 391 -27.77 -18.47 -4.22
N GLN A 392 -28.90 -19.16 -4.29
CA GLN A 392 -29.18 -20.29 -3.41
C GLN A 392 -28.08 -21.33 -3.65
N SER A 393 -27.42 -21.72 -2.56
CA SER A 393 -26.51 -22.86 -2.57
C SER A 393 -27.34 -24.08 -2.99
N GLY A 394 -27.15 -24.52 -4.24
CA GLY A 394 -27.72 -25.77 -4.74
C GLY A 394 -26.99 -26.97 -4.16
#